data_bee3a1c616ec00786a9d57bf17824f24
#
_entry.id   bee3a1c616ec00786a9d57bf17824f24
#
_cell.length_a   1.000
_cell.length_b   1.000
_cell.length_c   1.000
_cell.angle_alpha   90.00
_cell.angle_beta   90.00
_cell.angle_gamma   90.00
#
_symmetry.space_group_name_H-M   'P 1'
#
loop_
_entity.id
_entity.type
_entity.pdbx_description
1 polymer ?
#
loop_
_entity_poly.entity_id
_entity_poly.type
_entity_poly.pdbx_seq_one_letter_code
_entity_poly.pdbx_strand_id
1 'polypeptide(L)'
;MPASEQVDLAVEVFRMLSDATRVRLLWVLLDGERPVNELAEAVGKGPAGVSQHLTKLRMARLVRTRRQANQIFYRIDSSHVRQLVEDAIYHAEHSSGGVPEHHRGDAQQLSELRSADR
;
A
#
# COMPACT_ATOMS: atom_id res chain seq x y z
N MET A 1 -11.61 17.17 -18.56
CA MET A 1 -12.19 15.96 -17.96
C MET A 1 -11.53 14.72 -18.56
N PRO A 2 -11.00 13.82 -17.77
CA PRO A 2 -10.42 12.58 -18.30
C PRO A 2 -11.49 11.70 -18.96
N ALA A 3 -11.05 10.79 -19.83
CA ALA A 3 -11.93 9.80 -20.43
C ALA A 3 -12.47 8.85 -19.35
N SER A 4 -13.66 8.29 -19.58
CA SER A 4 -14.29 7.37 -18.61
C SER A 4 -13.39 6.18 -18.25
N GLU A 5 -12.67 5.64 -19.22
CA GLU A 5 -11.73 4.53 -18.98
C GLU A 5 -10.61 4.94 -18.03
N GLN A 6 -10.11 6.16 -18.15
CA GLN A 6 -9.08 6.69 -17.25
C GLN A 6 -9.62 6.88 -15.84
N VAL A 7 -10.85 7.33 -15.71
CA VAL A 7 -11.52 7.47 -14.41
C VAL A 7 -11.67 6.10 -13.75
N ASP A 8 -12.11 5.09 -14.50
CA ASP A 8 -12.29 3.74 -13.99
C ASP A 8 -10.96 3.14 -13.50
N LEU A 9 -9.88 3.37 -14.24
CA LEU A 9 -8.54 2.92 -13.83
C LEU A 9 -8.08 3.64 -12.55
N ALA A 10 -8.34 4.94 -12.45
CA ALA A 10 -8.00 5.71 -11.24
C ALA A 10 -8.79 5.21 -10.03
N VAL A 11 -10.07 4.89 -10.21
CA VAL A 11 -10.90 4.31 -9.13
C VAL A 11 -10.30 2.99 -8.66
N GLU A 12 -9.84 2.15 -9.58
CA GLU A 12 -9.20 0.87 -9.22
C GLU A 12 -7.93 1.09 -8.42
N VAL A 13 -7.12 2.08 -8.77
CA VAL A 13 -5.93 2.45 -7.99
C VAL A 13 -6.32 2.83 -6.56
N PHE A 14 -7.32 3.69 -6.39
CA PHE A 14 -7.78 4.08 -5.06
C PHE A 14 -8.34 2.89 -4.28
N ARG A 15 -9.04 1.98 -4.95
CA ARG A 15 -9.56 0.77 -4.32
C ARG A 15 -8.42 -0.09 -3.78
N MET A 16 -7.35 -0.27 -4.55
CA MET A 16 -6.18 -1.01 -4.11
C MET A 16 -5.51 -0.35 -2.92
N LEU A 17 -5.48 0.98 -2.87
CA LEU A 17 -4.87 1.73 -1.78
C LEU A 17 -5.80 1.86 -0.55
N SER A 18 -7.02 1.37 -0.61
CA SER A 18 -7.95 1.45 0.52
C SER A 18 -7.86 0.24 1.46
N ASP A 19 -6.73 -0.46 1.45
CA ASP A 19 -6.45 -1.59 2.33
C ASP A 19 -5.11 -1.36 3.03
N ALA A 20 -5.11 -1.49 4.36
CA ALA A 20 -3.92 -1.18 5.15
C ALA A 20 -2.73 -2.09 4.85
N THR A 21 -2.98 -3.39 4.64
CA THR A 21 -1.91 -4.33 4.32
C THR A 21 -1.27 -3.98 2.98
N ARG A 22 -2.08 -3.65 1.97
CA ARG A 22 -1.55 -3.25 0.66
C ARG A 22 -0.74 -1.96 0.73
N VAL A 23 -1.19 -0.98 1.51
CA VAL A 23 -0.42 0.26 1.71
C VAL A 23 0.91 -0.04 2.38
N ARG A 24 0.92 -0.91 3.40
CA ARG A 24 2.16 -1.31 4.08
C ARG A 24 3.11 -2.04 3.14
N LEU A 25 2.61 -2.90 2.28
CA LEU A 25 3.43 -3.60 1.29
C LEU A 25 4.09 -2.60 0.33
N LEU A 26 3.33 -1.64 -0.17
CA LEU A 26 3.88 -0.60 -1.04
C LEU A 26 4.91 0.25 -0.31
N TRP A 27 4.67 0.58 0.95
CA TRP A 27 5.61 1.33 1.77
C TRP A 27 6.96 0.60 1.90
N VAL A 28 6.91 -0.70 2.19
CA VAL A 28 8.14 -1.52 2.28
C VAL A 28 8.88 -1.53 0.94
N LEU A 29 8.13 -1.61 -0.17
CA LEU A 29 8.72 -1.65 -1.51
C LEU A 29 9.34 -0.31 -1.95
N LEU A 30 9.08 0.78 -1.24
CA LEU A 30 9.77 2.05 -1.50
C LEU A 30 11.28 1.92 -1.31
N ASP A 31 11.72 1.05 -0.41
CA ASP A 31 13.14 0.83 -0.13
C ASP A 31 13.83 -0.10 -1.13
N GLY A 32 13.08 -0.74 -2.00
CA GLY A 32 13.62 -1.65 -3.00
C GLY A 32 12.80 -2.91 -3.13
N GLU A 33 13.19 -3.74 -4.11
CA GLU A 33 12.45 -4.98 -4.37
C GLU A 33 12.65 -6.03 -3.27
N ARG A 34 11.63 -6.87 -3.08
CA ARG A 34 11.61 -7.91 -2.07
C ARG A 34 10.85 -9.14 -2.58
N PRO A 35 11.23 -10.35 -2.17
CA PRO A 35 10.41 -11.54 -2.39
C PRO A 35 9.24 -11.60 -1.39
N VAL A 36 8.24 -12.43 -1.68
CA VAL A 36 7.00 -12.50 -0.89
C VAL A 36 7.24 -12.84 0.58
N ASN A 37 8.18 -13.73 0.88
CA ASN A 37 8.44 -14.15 2.28
C ASN A 37 8.98 -12.98 3.11
N GLU A 38 9.84 -12.14 2.54
CA GLU A 38 10.35 -10.95 3.23
C GLU A 38 9.24 -9.91 3.44
N LEU A 39 8.39 -9.74 2.43
CA LEU A 39 7.25 -8.82 2.53
C LEU A 39 6.26 -9.29 3.60
N ALA A 40 5.96 -10.58 3.65
CA ALA A 40 5.08 -11.17 4.65
C ALA A 40 5.62 -10.94 6.05
N GLU A 41 6.91 -11.17 6.26
CA GLU A 41 7.56 -10.93 7.54
C GLU A 41 7.50 -9.45 7.92
N ALA A 42 7.79 -8.56 6.97
CA ALA A 42 7.79 -7.12 7.23
C ALA A 42 6.42 -6.59 7.67
N VAL A 43 5.33 -7.11 7.11
CA VAL A 43 3.97 -6.66 7.45
C VAL A 43 3.29 -7.53 8.51
N GLY A 44 3.96 -8.59 8.97
CA GLY A 44 3.45 -9.45 10.03
C GLY A 44 2.22 -10.27 9.63
N LYS A 45 2.15 -10.70 8.37
CA LYS A 45 1.03 -11.49 7.83
C LYS A 45 1.55 -12.77 7.19
N GLY A 46 0.63 -13.74 7.00
CA GLY A 46 0.99 -15.00 6.36
C GLY A 46 1.33 -14.81 4.88
N PRO A 47 2.30 -15.62 4.35
CA PRO A 47 2.72 -15.49 2.95
C PRO A 47 1.60 -15.69 1.92
N ALA A 48 0.66 -16.59 2.17
CA ALA A 48 -0.44 -16.85 1.26
C ALA A 48 -1.34 -15.62 1.09
N GLY A 49 -1.71 -14.97 2.20
CA GLY A 49 -2.52 -13.75 2.16
C GLY A 49 -1.78 -12.59 1.52
N VAL A 50 -0.49 -12.45 1.83
CA VAL A 50 0.36 -11.41 1.22
C VAL A 50 0.48 -11.64 -0.28
N SER A 51 0.66 -12.88 -0.72
CA SER A 51 0.71 -13.22 -2.13
C SER A 51 -0.57 -12.80 -2.87
N GLN A 52 -1.74 -12.99 -2.25
CA GLN A 52 -3.01 -12.55 -2.83
C GLN A 52 -3.08 -11.02 -2.95
N HIS A 53 -2.65 -10.30 -1.95
CA HIS A 53 -2.56 -8.82 -2.00
C HIS A 53 -1.62 -8.36 -3.11
N LEU A 54 -0.46 -9.01 -3.23
CA LEU A 54 0.52 -8.67 -4.26
C LEU A 54 0.00 -8.96 -5.67
N THR A 55 -0.76 -10.04 -5.83
CA THR A 55 -1.41 -10.35 -7.12
C THR A 55 -2.37 -9.24 -7.52
N LYS A 56 -3.18 -8.75 -6.58
CA LYS A 56 -4.11 -7.65 -6.83
C LYS A 56 -3.36 -6.37 -7.20
N LEU A 57 -2.30 -6.06 -6.46
CA LEU A 57 -1.46 -4.88 -6.77
C LEU A 57 -0.82 -4.98 -8.14
N ARG A 58 -0.39 -6.18 -8.53
CA ARG A 58 0.20 -6.40 -9.84
C ARG A 58 -0.83 -6.24 -10.96
N MET A 59 -2.04 -6.78 -10.77
CA MET A 59 -3.12 -6.64 -11.75
C MET A 59 -3.54 -5.19 -11.94
N ALA A 60 -3.48 -4.39 -10.89
CA ALA A 60 -3.73 -2.95 -10.95
C ALA A 60 -2.50 -2.14 -11.42
N ARG A 61 -1.42 -2.81 -11.76
CA ARG A 61 -0.18 -2.21 -12.26
C ARG A 61 0.49 -1.25 -11.26
N LEU A 62 0.35 -1.54 -9.98
CA LEU A 62 1.02 -0.80 -8.93
C LEU A 62 2.37 -1.41 -8.57
N VAL A 63 2.52 -2.72 -8.80
CA VAL A 63 3.79 -3.43 -8.64
C VAL A 63 4.08 -4.24 -9.89
N ARG A 64 5.36 -4.52 -10.11
CA ARG A 64 5.83 -5.45 -11.14
C ARG A 64 6.72 -6.50 -10.49
N THR A 65 6.89 -7.60 -11.22
CA THR A 65 7.69 -8.73 -10.76
C THR A 65 8.85 -8.99 -11.69
N ARG A 66 9.89 -9.60 -11.13
CA ARG A 66 10.94 -10.23 -11.92
C ARG A 66 11.29 -11.56 -11.28
N ARG A 67 11.72 -12.50 -12.10
CA ARG A 67 12.18 -13.80 -11.60
C ARG A 67 13.71 -13.82 -11.60
N GLN A 68 14.29 -14.30 -10.51
CA GLN A 68 15.71 -14.59 -10.43
C GLN A 68 15.87 -15.95 -9.75
N ALA A 69 16.44 -16.90 -10.47
CA ALA A 69 16.49 -18.31 -10.04
C ALA A 69 15.07 -18.81 -9.76
N ASN A 70 14.78 -19.30 -8.56
CA ASN A 70 13.48 -19.83 -8.20
C ASN A 70 12.63 -18.83 -7.40
N GLN A 71 13.08 -17.58 -7.31
CA GLN A 71 12.37 -16.55 -6.56
C GLN A 71 11.75 -15.51 -7.45
N ILE A 72 10.58 -15.00 -7.01
CA ILE A 72 9.91 -13.87 -7.63
C ILE A 72 10.09 -12.67 -6.71
N PHE A 73 10.64 -11.59 -7.28
CA PHE A 73 10.82 -10.32 -6.58
C PHE A 73 9.77 -9.34 -7.03
N TYR A 74 9.22 -8.58 -6.08
CA TYR A 74 8.24 -7.53 -6.32
C TYR A 74 8.88 -6.17 -6.17
N ARG A 75 8.50 -5.23 -7.03
CA ARG A 75 8.94 -3.84 -6.94
C ARG A 75 7.82 -2.91 -7.36
N ILE A 76 7.92 -1.65 -6.98
CA ILE A 76 6.97 -0.63 -7.41
C ILE A 76 7.09 -0.44 -8.92
N ASP A 77 5.95 -0.30 -9.60
CA ASP A 77 5.88 -0.29 -11.05
C ASP A 77 6.53 0.94 -11.68
N SER A 78 6.31 2.13 -11.10
CA SER A 78 6.78 3.36 -11.70
C SER A 78 7.07 4.43 -10.64
N SER A 79 7.78 5.49 -11.06
CA SER A 79 8.01 6.65 -10.21
C SER A 79 6.71 7.36 -9.83
N HIS A 80 5.68 7.28 -10.67
CA HIS A 80 4.37 7.85 -10.38
C HIS A 80 3.69 7.13 -9.21
N VAL A 81 3.75 5.80 -9.20
CA VAL A 81 3.20 5.00 -8.09
C VAL A 81 3.98 5.30 -6.80
N ARG A 82 5.30 5.35 -6.90
CA ARG A 82 6.17 5.70 -5.78
C ARG A 82 5.77 7.05 -5.17
N GLN A 83 5.61 8.05 -6.01
CA GLN A 83 5.25 9.39 -5.58
C GLN A 83 3.87 9.42 -4.92
N LEU A 84 2.92 8.68 -5.47
CA LEU A 84 1.57 8.58 -4.93
C LEU A 84 1.58 8.02 -3.49
N VAL A 85 2.33 6.94 -3.28
CA VAL A 85 2.44 6.30 -1.96
C VAL A 85 3.13 7.24 -0.97
N GLU A 86 4.24 7.84 -1.35
CA GLU A 86 4.98 8.79 -0.53
C GLU A 86 4.09 9.98 -0.13
N ASP A 87 3.38 10.55 -1.09
CA ASP A 87 2.52 11.71 -0.86
C ASP A 87 1.35 11.37 0.07
N ALA A 88 0.74 10.20 -0.09
CA ALA A 88 -0.36 9.78 0.77
C ALA A 88 0.09 9.63 2.23
N ILE A 89 1.24 8.99 2.46
CA ILE A 89 1.78 8.83 3.81
C ILE A 89 2.22 10.18 4.38
N TYR A 90 2.88 11.00 3.57
CA TYR A 90 3.30 12.34 3.96
C TYR A 90 2.11 13.18 4.39
N HIS A 91 1.03 13.18 3.59
CA HIS A 91 -0.21 13.90 3.91
C HIS A 91 -0.80 13.42 5.24
N ALA A 92 -0.86 12.11 5.45
CA ALA A 92 -1.39 11.52 6.68
C ALA A 92 -0.57 11.95 7.91
N GLU A 93 0.76 11.94 7.81
CA GLU A 93 1.65 12.37 8.90
C GLU A 93 1.43 13.85 9.24
N HIS A 94 1.32 14.72 8.23
CA HIS A 94 1.13 16.15 8.44
C HIS A 94 -0.27 16.48 8.96
N SER A 95 -1.28 15.76 8.48
CA SER A 95 -2.65 15.92 8.97
C SER A 95 -2.77 15.51 10.44
N SER A 96 -2.10 14.40 10.83
CA SER A 96 -2.07 13.95 12.21
C SER A 96 -1.36 14.96 13.12
N GLY A 97 -0.23 15.52 12.65
CA GLY A 97 0.53 16.52 13.40
C GLY A 97 -0.18 17.85 13.54
N GLY A 98 -1.09 18.18 12.61
CA GLY A 98 -1.87 19.42 12.61
C GLY A 98 -3.22 19.34 13.31
N VAL A 99 -3.67 18.14 13.71
CA VAL A 99 -4.97 17.94 14.35
C VAL A 99 -4.93 18.50 15.78
N PRO A 100 -5.93 19.34 16.19
CA PRO A 100 -6.03 19.79 17.57
C PRO A 100 -6.09 18.63 18.57
N GLU A 101 -5.58 18.84 19.77
CA GLU A 101 -5.39 17.80 20.77
C GLU A 101 -6.67 16.99 21.06
N HIS A 102 -7.83 17.66 21.13
CA HIS A 102 -9.11 16.99 21.37
C HIS A 102 -9.55 16.11 20.19
N HIS A 103 -8.99 16.28 18.99
CA HIS A 103 -9.26 15.43 17.84
C HIS A 103 -8.24 14.29 17.71
N ARG A 104 -7.10 14.39 18.38
CA ARG A 104 -6.09 13.32 18.38
C ARG A 104 -6.60 12.05 19.02
N GLY A 105 -7.40 12.18 20.07
CA GLY A 105 -8.04 11.03 20.72
C GLY A 105 -8.92 10.24 19.76
N ASP A 106 -9.73 10.93 18.97
CA ASP A 106 -10.61 10.31 17.99
C ASP A 106 -9.81 9.60 16.89
N ALA A 107 -8.75 10.23 16.43
CA ALA A 107 -7.87 9.65 15.41
C ALA A 107 -7.18 8.39 15.94
N GLN A 108 -6.73 8.39 17.19
CA GLN A 108 -6.13 7.23 17.84
C GLN A 108 -7.15 6.09 17.99
N GLN A 109 -8.37 6.39 18.42
CA GLN A 109 -9.42 5.38 18.53
C GLN A 109 -9.72 4.72 17.20
N LEU A 110 -9.81 5.49 16.13
CA LEU A 110 -10.03 4.95 14.80
C LEU A 110 -8.87 4.05 14.36
N SER A 111 -7.64 4.43 14.67
CA SER A 111 -6.46 3.64 14.36
C SER A 111 -6.46 2.32 15.13
N GLU A 112 -6.80 2.35 16.42
CA GLU A 112 -6.87 1.16 17.26
C GLU A 112 -7.97 0.22 16.79
N LEU A 113 -9.16 0.74 16.44
CA LEU A 113 -10.24 -0.06 15.90
C LEU A 113 -9.86 -0.75 14.61
N ARG A 114 -9.15 -0.07 13.72
CA ARG A 114 -8.64 -0.66 12.48
C ARG A 114 -7.63 -1.77 12.76
N SER A 115 -6.80 -1.58 13.77
CA SER A 115 -5.82 -2.60 14.16
C SER A 115 -6.49 -3.83 14.74
N ALA A 116 -7.59 -3.67 15.48
CA ALA A 116 -8.35 -4.77 16.07
C ALA A 116 -9.07 -5.62 15.01
N ASP A 117 -9.45 -5.03 13.90
CA ASP A 117 -10.19 -5.70 12.81
C ASP A 117 -9.30 -6.53 11.88
N ARG A 118 -8.01 -6.65 12.17
CA ARG A 118 -7.07 -7.38 11.32
C ARG A 118 -6.84 -8.81 11.75
#